data_f80725cf0628029866874e2986e9e079
#
_entry.id   f80725cf0628029866874e2986e9e079
#
_cell.length_a   1.000
_cell.length_b   1.000
_cell.length_c   1.000
_cell.angle_alpha   90.00
_cell.angle_beta   90.00
_cell.angle_gamma   90.00
#
_symmetry.space_group_name_H-M   'P 1'
#
loop_
_entity.id
_entity.type
_entity.pdbx_description
1 polymer ?
#
loop_
_entity_poly.entity_id
_entity_poly.type
_entity_poly.pdbx_seq_one_letter_code
_entity_poly.pdbx_strand_id
1 'polypeptide(L)'
;MGQEDLDALVVRAPDNVLYLTNFWGMKGFDAAVFPREGDPILITIEPSAQDAAETAWTQDVRFVPGYDATDPRPPALRTLETARELAKEHGTVGLELSLGTQATDRMVGEPTTYTKAWFDAFPDAVDATPLLNSARALKTEQEIERMRLANEIAAAAMEHVARELKPGMKESEAAALWQGFVHGEGTGWRGKVELAFGFSLVWSGPGIRTFTATGHRPVQEHQPTLFEIWVCADGYWCDHTKNVCPGTLEPRYDELLDALLAVYNRALDHCRPGASLADLDRIIRSGITEAGLDEPTHPIAHGVGARAHEPPYAHQAGGGTVEENMVLAIEPGAYWEGGGGLRVEDNFLITADGVEKLSSYPDDFR
;
A
#
# COMPACT_ATOMS: atom_id res chain seq x y z
N MET A 1 1.74 23.69 2.77
CA MET A 1 0.81 24.76 2.33
C MET A 1 1.49 26.11 2.17
N GLY A 2 2.25 26.60 3.17
CA GLY A 2 2.87 27.93 3.06
C GLY A 2 3.81 28.11 1.86
N GLN A 3 4.59 27.10 1.50
CA GLN A 3 5.48 27.14 0.34
C GLN A 3 4.74 27.09 -1.00
N GLU A 4 3.57 26.46 -1.04
CA GLU A 4 2.73 26.31 -2.22
C GLU A 4 1.61 27.38 -2.30
N ASP A 5 1.65 28.35 -1.39
CA ASP A 5 0.67 29.43 -1.27
C ASP A 5 -0.80 28.96 -1.21
N LEU A 6 -1.04 27.84 -0.53
CA LEU A 6 -2.36 27.29 -0.30
C LEU A 6 -2.93 27.76 1.04
N ASP A 7 -4.19 28.15 1.07
CA ASP A 7 -4.93 28.56 2.27
C ASP A 7 -5.68 27.41 2.92
N ALA A 8 -6.08 26.42 2.13
CA ALA A 8 -6.67 25.19 2.62
C ALA A 8 -6.39 24.01 1.67
N LEU A 9 -6.45 22.79 2.21
CA LEU A 9 -6.51 21.54 1.46
C LEU A 9 -7.93 20.97 1.57
N VAL A 10 -8.43 20.42 0.48
CA VAL A 10 -9.66 19.61 0.47
C VAL A 10 -9.33 18.24 -0.08
N VAL A 11 -9.57 17.21 0.73
CA VAL A 11 -9.29 15.81 0.39
C VAL A 11 -10.54 14.95 0.57
N ARG A 12 -10.65 13.90 -0.24
CA ARG A 12 -11.76 12.93 -0.23
C ARG A 12 -11.31 11.50 -0.44
N ALA A 13 -10.10 11.26 -0.92
CA ALA A 13 -9.56 9.92 -1.00
C ALA A 13 -9.39 9.36 0.42
N PRO A 14 -9.87 8.14 0.70
CA PRO A 14 -9.91 7.59 2.06
C PRO A 14 -8.55 7.60 2.77
N ASP A 15 -7.47 7.36 2.03
CA ASP A 15 -6.10 7.42 2.53
C ASP A 15 -5.65 8.84 2.92
N ASN A 16 -6.06 9.87 2.18
CA ASN A 16 -5.76 11.26 2.54
C ASN A 16 -6.66 11.77 3.67
N VAL A 17 -7.92 11.32 3.74
CA VAL A 17 -8.79 11.60 4.89
C VAL A 17 -8.21 10.96 6.15
N LEU A 18 -7.81 9.68 6.08
CA LEU A 18 -7.12 8.99 7.18
C LEU A 18 -5.87 9.75 7.62
N TYR A 19 -5.00 10.10 6.67
CA TYR A 19 -3.74 10.80 6.95
C TYR A 19 -3.96 12.12 7.68
N LEU A 20 -4.96 12.92 7.26
CA LEU A 20 -5.23 14.24 7.85
C LEU A 20 -6.06 14.18 9.14
N THR A 21 -6.87 13.16 9.36
CA THR A 21 -7.87 13.16 10.46
C THR A 21 -7.78 11.94 11.37
N ASN A 22 -7.00 10.94 11.04
CA ASN A 22 -6.98 9.61 11.67
C ASN A 22 -8.32 8.85 11.57
N PHE A 23 -9.26 9.32 10.76
CA PHE A 23 -10.53 8.64 10.51
C PHE A 23 -10.49 7.84 9.22
N TRP A 24 -10.75 6.55 9.32
CA TRP A 24 -10.79 5.64 8.17
C TRP A 24 -12.21 5.19 7.87
N GLY A 25 -12.91 5.96 7.04
CA GLY A 25 -14.31 5.70 6.69
C GLY A 25 -14.48 4.51 5.76
N MET A 26 -15.25 3.51 6.21
CA MET A 26 -15.48 2.27 5.46
C MET A 26 -16.25 2.45 4.14
N LYS A 27 -17.01 3.53 4.00
CA LYS A 27 -17.88 3.77 2.83
C LYS A 27 -17.28 4.73 1.80
N GLY A 28 -16.21 5.45 2.15
CA GLY A 28 -15.59 6.42 1.25
C GLY A 28 -16.50 7.60 0.90
N PHE A 29 -17.41 7.98 1.82
CA PHE A 29 -18.26 9.16 1.66
C PHE A 29 -17.66 10.40 2.32
N ASP A 30 -16.51 10.24 2.92
CA ASP A 30 -15.89 11.19 3.81
C ASP A 30 -15.05 12.20 3.03
N ALA A 31 -14.79 13.34 3.65
CA ALA A 31 -13.87 14.34 3.16
C ALA A 31 -13.22 15.07 4.34
N ALA A 32 -12.14 15.77 4.09
CA ALA A 32 -11.59 16.69 5.06
C ALA A 32 -11.25 18.03 4.41
N VAL A 33 -11.48 19.11 5.17
CA VAL A 33 -10.99 20.45 4.85
C VAL A 33 -9.94 20.82 5.86
N PHE A 34 -8.71 21.02 5.43
CA PHE A 34 -7.59 21.36 6.30
C PHE A 34 -7.12 22.80 6.01
N PRO A 35 -7.48 23.78 6.88
CA PRO A 35 -7.02 25.13 6.73
C PRO A 35 -5.51 25.25 6.99
N ARG A 36 -4.90 26.30 6.44
CA ARG A 36 -3.47 26.59 6.66
C ARG A 36 -3.14 26.76 8.14
N GLU A 37 -4.08 27.32 8.89
CA GLU A 37 -3.97 27.54 10.34
C GLU A 37 -5.15 26.85 11.03
N GLY A 38 -4.86 26.04 12.04
CA GLY A 38 -5.85 25.28 12.80
C GLY A 38 -5.86 23.80 12.47
N ASP A 39 -6.85 23.10 13.00
CA ASP A 39 -7.02 21.67 12.83
C ASP A 39 -7.85 21.34 11.59
N PRO A 40 -7.70 20.14 10.99
CA PRO A 40 -8.56 19.71 9.92
C PRO A 40 -10.00 19.51 10.40
N ILE A 41 -10.94 19.77 9.50
CA ILE A 41 -12.37 19.54 9.69
C ILE A 41 -12.71 18.23 8.98
N LEU A 42 -13.12 17.22 9.74
CA LEU A 42 -13.63 15.97 9.19
C LEU A 42 -15.11 16.14 8.78
N ILE A 43 -15.46 15.67 7.60
CA ILE A 43 -16.85 15.60 7.14
C ILE A 43 -17.19 14.14 6.91
N THR A 44 -18.17 13.61 7.64
CA THR A 44 -18.59 12.21 7.52
C THR A 44 -20.11 12.06 7.67
N ILE A 45 -20.62 10.86 7.48
CA ILE A 45 -22.06 10.56 7.61
C ILE A 45 -22.47 10.36 9.07
N GLU A 46 -23.70 10.74 9.42
CA GLU A 46 -24.24 10.56 10.79
C GLU A 46 -24.10 9.12 11.33
N PRO A 47 -24.29 8.04 10.53
CA PRO A 47 -24.08 6.69 11.01
C PRO A 47 -22.66 6.36 11.48
N SER A 48 -21.66 7.13 11.07
CA SER A 48 -20.25 6.96 11.47
C SER A 48 -19.87 7.81 12.69
N ALA A 49 -20.82 8.43 13.38
CA ALA A 49 -20.54 9.38 14.47
C ALA A 49 -19.78 8.74 15.64
N GLN A 50 -20.08 7.49 15.98
CA GLN A 50 -19.37 6.77 17.04
C GLN A 50 -17.93 6.49 16.63
N ASP A 51 -17.71 5.93 15.45
CA ASP A 51 -16.37 5.62 14.95
C ASP A 51 -15.51 6.89 14.83
N ALA A 52 -16.11 8.00 14.35
CA ALA A 52 -15.42 9.28 14.29
C ALA A 52 -15.03 9.81 15.66
N ALA A 53 -15.88 9.65 16.68
CA ALA A 53 -15.59 10.08 18.05
C ALA A 53 -14.48 9.23 18.71
N GLU A 54 -14.35 7.97 18.32
CA GLU A 54 -13.37 7.03 18.87
C GLU A 54 -12.00 7.13 18.16
N THR A 55 -11.97 7.45 16.86
CA THR A 55 -10.76 7.32 16.04
C THR A 55 -10.20 8.65 15.52
N ALA A 56 -11.06 9.63 15.19
CA ALA A 56 -10.59 10.91 14.67
C ALA A 56 -9.82 11.70 15.75
N TRP A 57 -8.67 12.24 15.37
CA TRP A 57 -7.92 13.11 16.28
C TRP A 57 -8.40 14.56 16.27
N THR A 58 -9.13 14.97 15.21
CA THR A 58 -9.76 16.29 15.17
C THR A 58 -11.07 16.32 15.94
N GLN A 59 -11.35 17.46 16.60
CA GLN A 59 -12.60 17.68 17.32
C GLN A 59 -13.66 18.37 16.44
N ASP A 60 -13.30 18.96 15.31
CA ASP A 60 -14.26 19.56 14.37
C ASP A 60 -14.74 18.52 13.36
N VAL A 61 -15.85 17.87 13.70
CA VAL A 61 -16.49 16.86 12.85
C VAL A 61 -17.84 17.37 12.39
N ARG A 62 -18.06 17.38 11.08
CA ARG A 62 -19.31 17.78 10.43
C ARG A 62 -20.04 16.55 9.94
N PHE A 63 -21.27 16.36 10.41
CA PHE A 63 -22.07 15.22 10.01
C PHE A 63 -23.04 15.60 8.90
N VAL A 64 -23.12 14.75 7.89
CA VAL A 64 -24.14 14.81 6.84
C VAL A 64 -25.06 13.60 6.94
N PRO A 65 -26.35 13.72 6.56
CA PRO A 65 -27.24 12.56 6.54
C PRO A 65 -26.68 11.42 5.70
N GLY A 66 -26.86 10.20 6.17
CA GLY A 66 -26.60 8.98 5.40
C GLY A 66 -27.58 8.84 4.22
N TYR A 67 -27.97 7.62 3.90
CA TYR A 67 -29.04 7.39 2.93
C TYR A 67 -30.38 7.86 3.48
N ASP A 68 -31.06 8.70 2.71
CA ASP A 68 -32.34 9.31 3.07
C ASP A 68 -33.39 8.96 2.02
N ALA A 69 -34.51 8.39 2.45
CA ALA A 69 -35.59 7.98 1.55
C ALA A 69 -36.27 9.17 0.83
N THR A 70 -36.13 10.40 1.37
CA THR A 70 -36.71 11.63 0.81
C THR A 70 -35.76 12.42 -0.06
N ASP A 71 -34.46 12.11 -0.01
CA ASP A 71 -33.44 12.76 -0.82
C ASP A 71 -32.63 11.69 -1.59
N PRO A 72 -32.80 11.56 -2.91
CA PRO A 72 -32.15 10.53 -3.72
C PRO A 72 -30.65 10.80 -3.94
N ARG A 73 -30.10 11.94 -3.49
CA ARG A 73 -28.67 12.22 -3.63
C ARG A 73 -27.85 11.29 -2.77
N PRO A 74 -26.76 10.68 -3.30
CA PRO A 74 -25.87 9.87 -2.50
C PRO A 74 -25.19 10.71 -1.41
N PRO A 75 -24.86 10.13 -0.23
CA PRO A 75 -24.18 10.83 0.85
C PRO A 75 -22.91 11.57 0.43
N ALA A 76 -22.15 10.99 -0.50
CA ALA A 76 -20.94 11.59 -1.06
C ALA A 76 -21.16 12.98 -1.69
N LEU A 77 -22.33 13.26 -2.29
CA LEU A 77 -22.62 14.59 -2.81
C LEU A 77 -22.94 15.60 -1.70
N ARG A 78 -23.54 15.15 -0.60
CA ARG A 78 -23.77 16.02 0.56
C ARG A 78 -22.45 16.39 1.24
N THR A 79 -21.53 15.41 1.34
CA THR A 79 -20.17 15.65 1.82
C THR A 79 -19.44 16.67 0.96
N LEU A 80 -19.55 16.53 -0.37
CA LEU A 80 -19.00 17.50 -1.33
C LEU A 80 -19.57 18.91 -1.12
N GLU A 81 -20.89 19.04 -0.98
CA GLU A 81 -21.55 20.34 -0.72
C GLU A 81 -21.02 20.98 0.57
N THR A 82 -20.90 20.18 1.65
CA THR A 82 -20.36 20.68 2.93
C THR A 82 -18.88 21.08 2.80
N ALA A 83 -18.05 20.28 2.13
CA ALA A 83 -16.66 20.63 1.88
C ALA A 83 -16.52 21.92 1.09
N ARG A 84 -17.35 22.10 0.06
CA ARG A 84 -17.40 23.32 -0.74
C ARG A 84 -17.79 24.55 0.09
N GLU A 85 -18.80 24.43 0.96
CA GLU A 85 -19.23 25.56 1.81
C GLU A 85 -18.12 25.97 2.79
N LEU A 86 -17.46 25.00 3.43
CA LEU A 86 -16.33 25.26 4.33
C LEU A 86 -15.14 25.88 3.58
N ALA A 87 -14.84 25.38 2.39
CA ALA A 87 -13.71 25.90 1.59
C ALA A 87 -13.92 27.34 1.09
N LYS A 88 -15.15 27.85 1.01
CA LYS A 88 -15.43 29.25 0.61
C LYS A 88 -14.85 30.30 1.56
N GLU A 89 -14.57 29.91 2.80
CA GLU A 89 -13.98 30.82 3.80
C GLU A 89 -12.47 31.01 3.57
N HIS A 90 -11.87 30.27 2.66
CA HIS A 90 -10.45 30.28 2.34
C HIS A 90 -10.19 30.81 0.93
N GLY A 91 -8.99 31.35 0.71
CA GLY A 91 -8.56 31.88 -0.58
C GLY A 91 -8.20 30.78 -1.58
N THR A 92 -6.91 30.44 -1.67
CA THR A 92 -6.42 29.40 -2.58
C THR A 92 -6.61 28.02 -1.98
N VAL A 93 -7.41 27.18 -2.64
CA VAL A 93 -7.72 25.82 -2.22
C VAL A 93 -6.90 24.83 -3.03
N GLY A 94 -6.20 23.93 -2.34
CA GLY A 94 -5.57 22.75 -2.92
C GLY A 94 -6.52 21.56 -2.92
N LEU A 95 -6.65 20.89 -4.05
CA LEU A 95 -7.44 19.67 -4.20
C LEU A 95 -6.52 18.51 -4.59
N GLU A 96 -6.76 17.34 -4.03
CA GLU A 96 -6.06 16.14 -4.51
C GLU A 96 -6.56 15.74 -5.90
N LEU A 97 -5.65 15.62 -6.84
CA LEU A 97 -5.93 15.21 -8.21
C LEU A 97 -5.34 13.84 -8.54
N SER A 98 -4.95 13.08 -7.51
CA SER A 98 -4.40 11.74 -7.66
C SER A 98 -5.35 10.82 -8.39
N LEU A 99 -4.86 10.17 -9.43
CA LEU A 99 -5.63 9.23 -10.25
C LEU A 99 -5.83 7.88 -9.58
N GLY A 100 -5.08 7.58 -8.49
CA GLY A 100 -5.00 6.24 -7.94
C GLY A 100 -4.37 5.28 -8.96
N THR A 101 -3.37 4.52 -8.60
CA THR A 101 -2.53 3.89 -9.61
C THR A 101 -2.68 2.38 -9.69
N GLN A 102 -3.13 1.72 -8.64
CA GLN A 102 -3.16 0.26 -8.57
C GLN A 102 -4.57 -0.25 -8.24
N ALA A 103 -4.97 -1.34 -8.89
CA ALA A 103 -6.26 -1.99 -8.61
C ALA A 103 -6.33 -2.54 -7.18
N THR A 104 -5.19 -2.91 -6.59
CA THR A 104 -5.07 -3.37 -5.20
C THR A 104 -5.34 -2.26 -4.19
N ASP A 105 -5.01 -1.03 -4.53
CA ASP A 105 -5.29 0.14 -3.69
C ASP A 105 -6.77 0.52 -3.74
N ARG A 106 -7.42 0.21 -4.88
CA ARG A 106 -8.83 0.51 -5.14
C ARG A 106 -9.48 -0.66 -5.85
N MET A 107 -10.08 -1.54 -5.10
CA MET A 107 -10.79 -2.72 -5.64
C MET A 107 -11.97 -2.34 -6.53
N VAL A 108 -12.51 -1.14 -6.40
CA VAL A 108 -13.61 -0.61 -7.23
C VAL A 108 -13.24 0.79 -7.71
N GLY A 109 -13.34 1.00 -9.00
CA GLY A 109 -13.13 2.31 -9.62
C GLY A 109 -14.16 3.33 -9.15
N GLU A 110 -13.70 4.56 -8.96
CA GLU A 110 -14.58 5.68 -8.62
C GLU A 110 -15.45 6.07 -9.82
N PRO A 111 -16.76 6.31 -9.64
CA PRO A 111 -17.61 6.76 -10.74
C PRO A 111 -17.14 8.12 -11.30
N THR A 112 -16.96 8.19 -12.60
CA THR A 112 -16.52 9.42 -13.30
C THR A 112 -17.41 10.63 -13.01
N THR A 113 -18.72 10.42 -12.84
CA THR A 113 -19.67 11.47 -12.50
C THR A 113 -19.40 12.09 -11.13
N TYR A 114 -18.95 11.29 -10.17
CA TYR A 114 -18.59 11.78 -8.84
C TYR A 114 -17.28 12.58 -8.88
N THR A 115 -16.25 12.03 -9.52
CA THR A 115 -14.98 12.74 -9.75
C THR A 115 -15.24 14.09 -10.45
N LYS A 116 -16.08 14.09 -11.50
CA LYS A 116 -16.45 15.32 -12.19
C LYS A 116 -17.14 16.34 -11.26
N ALA A 117 -18.02 15.89 -10.38
CA ALA A 117 -18.71 16.77 -9.45
C ALA A 117 -17.74 17.52 -8.52
N TRP A 118 -16.64 16.86 -8.10
CA TRP A 118 -15.58 17.50 -7.33
C TRP A 118 -14.84 18.57 -8.13
N PHE A 119 -14.44 18.29 -9.36
CA PHE A 119 -13.79 19.29 -10.21
C PHE A 119 -14.70 20.48 -10.53
N ASP A 120 -15.98 20.22 -10.78
CA ASP A 120 -16.95 21.30 -11.04
C ASP A 120 -17.19 22.15 -9.77
N ALA A 121 -17.09 21.57 -8.59
CA ALA A 121 -17.26 22.28 -7.32
C ALA A 121 -16.07 23.18 -6.95
N PHE A 122 -14.87 22.82 -7.42
CA PHE A 122 -13.60 23.51 -7.15
C PHE A 122 -12.86 23.87 -8.45
N PRO A 123 -13.44 24.71 -9.33
CA PRO A 123 -12.89 24.95 -10.67
C PRO A 123 -11.53 25.66 -10.67
N ASP A 124 -11.22 26.39 -9.60
CA ASP A 124 -9.98 27.16 -9.45
C ASP A 124 -8.98 26.48 -8.49
N ALA A 125 -9.24 25.22 -8.11
CA ALA A 125 -8.37 24.51 -7.18
C ALA A 125 -7.01 24.20 -7.82
N VAL A 126 -5.97 24.27 -7.00
CA VAL A 126 -4.59 23.92 -7.36
C VAL A 126 -4.36 22.45 -7.06
N ASP A 127 -3.54 21.75 -7.87
CA ASP A 127 -3.13 20.38 -7.59
C ASP A 127 -2.25 20.30 -6.34
N ALA A 128 -2.80 19.75 -5.27
CA ALA A 128 -2.10 19.50 -4.00
C ALA A 128 -1.53 18.08 -3.89
N THR A 129 -1.68 17.25 -4.92
CA THR A 129 -1.16 15.87 -4.91
C THR A 129 0.34 15.79 -4.60
N PRO A 130 1.22 16.62 -5.21
CA PRO A 130 2.65 16.58 -4.89
C PRO A 130 2.96 16.91 -3.41
N LEU A 131 2.22 17.87 -2.83
CA LEU A 131 2.37 18.25 -1.41
C LEU A 131 1.98 17.07 -0.50
N LEU A 132 0.83 16.46 -0.74
CA LEU A 132 0.36 15.30 0.03
C LEU A 132 1.32 14.11 -0.10
N ASN A 133 1.79 13.80 -1.30
CA ASN A 133 2.75 12.74 -1.54
C ASN A 133 4.07 12.98 -0.78
N SER A 134 4.58 14.21 -0.81
CA SER A 134 5.78 14.59 -0.07
C SER A 134 5.61 14.45 1.44
N ALA A 135 4.47 14.90 1.97
CA ALA A 135 4.17 14.80 3.41
C ALA A 135 4.06 13.33 3.86
N ARG A 136 3.40 12.48 3.06
CA ARG A 136 3.19 11.05 3.35
C ARG A 136 4.44 10.19 3.16
N ALA A 137 5.40 10.65 2.36
CA ALA A 137 6.65 9.90 2.14
C ALA A 137 7.41 9.66 3.44
N LEU A 138 7.40 10.63 4.36
CA LEU A 138 8.08 10.54 5.67
C LEU A 138 7.07 10.17 6.75
N LYS A 139 7.20 8.98 7.30
CA LYS A 139 6.26 8.43 8.27
C LYS A 139 6.54 8.96 9.67
N THR A 140 5.47 9.27 10.39
CA THR A 140 5.51 9.52 11.83
C THR A 140 5.71 8.22 12.61
N GLU A 141 6.06 8.30 13.88
CA GLU A 141 6.19 7.12 14.74
C GLU A 141 4.87 6.31 14.84
N GLN A 142 3.74 7.01 14.85
CA GLN A 142 2.42 6.37 14.92
C GLN A 142 2.08 5.62 13.62
N GLU A 143 2.44 6.15 12.47
CA GLU A 143 2.29 5.47 11.18
C GLU A 143 3.19 4.24 11.10
N ILE A 144 4.45 4.37 11.53
CA ILE A 144 5.41 3.26 11.58
C ILE A 144 4.90 2.12 12.49
N GLU A 145 4.33 2.45 13.66
CA GLU A 145 3.76 1.43 14.57
C GLU A 145 2.62 0.66 13.89
N ARG A 146 1.72 1.32 13.17
CA ARG A 146 0.63 0.67 12.41
C ARG A 146 1.17 -0.21 11.29
N MET A 147 2.17 0.28 10.56
CA MET A 147 2.81 -0.49 9.51
C MET A 147 3.52 -1.73 10.06
N ARG A 148 4.13 -1.64 11.26
CA ARG A 148 4.68 -2.82 11.96
C ARG A 148 3.61 -3.86 12.22
N LEU A 149 2.42 -3.48 12.69
CA LEU A 149 1.31 -4.42 12.93
C LEU A 149 0.86 -5.08 11.62
N ALA A 150 0.74 -4.35 10.52
CA ALA A 150 0.39 -4.92 9.22
C ALA A 150 1.46 -5.96 8.76
N ASN A 151 2.75 -5.63 8.92
CA ASN A 151 3.87 -6.52 8.59
C ASN A 151 3.91 -7.77 9.49
N GLU A 152 3.61 -7.64 10.78
CA GLU A 152 3.52 -8.78 11.72
C GLU A 152 2.38 -9.73 11.33
N ILE A 153 1.19 -9.19 10.99
CA ILE A 153 0.05 -10.00 10.53
C ILE A 153 0.42 -10.75 9.26
N ALA A 154 1.05 -10.07 8.30
CA ALA A 154 1.49 -10.68 7.04
C ALA A 154 2.48 -11.82 7.29
N ALA A 155 3.47 -11.61 8.15
CA ALA A 155 4.45 -12.64 8.52
C ALA A 155 3.79 -13.85 9.19
N ALA A 156 2.91 -13.62 10.18
CA ALA A 156 2.20 -14.70 10.88
C ALA A 156 1.27 -15.49 9.92
N ALA A 157 0.64 -14.81 8.97
CA ALA A 157 -0.18 -15.45 7.95
C ALA A 157 0.67 -16.32 7.03
N MET A 158 1.88 -15.88 6.67
CA MET A 158 2.81 -16.70 5.88
C MET A 158 3.36 -17.90 6.66
N GLU A 159 3.62 -17.76 7.96
CA GLU A 159 3.95 -18.89 8.83
C GLU A 159 2.81 -19.91 8.90
N HIS A 160 1.55 -19.45 8.92
CA HIS A 160 0.40 -20.34 8.84
C HIS A 160 0.35 -21.06 7.49
N VAL A 161 0.53 -20.35 6.39
CA VAL A 161 0.59 -20.95 5.04
C VAL A 161 1.70 -21.97 4.94
N ALA A 162 2.90 -21.67 5.43
CA ALA A 162 4.04 -22.60 5.38
C ALA A 162 3.78 -23.95 6.08
N ARG A 163 2.93 -23.95 7.12
CA ARG A 163 2.50 -25.18 7.81
C ARG A 163 1.41 -25.95 7.08
N GLU A 164 0.50 -25.26 6.40
CA GLU A 164 -0.73 -25.86 5.84
C GLU A 164 -0.64 -26.14 4.34
N LEU A 165 0.26 -25.49 3.61
CA LEU A 165 0.39 -25.63 2.16
C LEU A 165 0.83 -27.05 1.79
N LYS A 166 0.10 -27.65 0.85
CA LYS A 166 0.37 -29.03 0.39
C LYS A 166 0.42 -29.07 -1.15
N PRO A 167 1.28 -29.94 -1.72
CA PRO A 167 1.24 -30.20 -3.15
C PRO A 167 -0.15 -30.62 -3.61
N GLY A 168 -0.56 -30.15 -4.78
CA GLY A 168 -1.86 -30.44 -5.36
C GLY A 168 -3.00 -29.54 -4.90
N MET A 169 -2.87 -28.75 -3.85
CA MET A 169 -3.80 -27.66 -3.54
C MET A 169 -3.88 -26.71 -4.73
N LYS A 170 -5.03 -26.10 -4.96
CA LYS A 170 -5.14 -25.04 -5.97
C LYS A 170 -4.48 -23.76 -5.46
N GLU A 171 -3.90 -22.96 -6.36
CA GLU A 171 -3.42 -21.61 -6.04
C GLU A 171 -4.48 -20.79 -5.30
N SER A 172 -5.75 -20.89 -5.69
CA SER A 172 -6.87 -20.22 -5.02
C SER A 172 -7.17 -20.76 -3.61
N GLU A 173 -6.91 -22.03 -3.33
CA GLU A 173 -7.02 -22.60 -1.98
C GLU A 173 -5.86 -22.13 -1.09
N ALA A 174 -4.65 -22.03 -1.66
CA ALA A 174 -3.50 -21.46 -0.97
C ALA A 174 -3.73 -19.97 -0.63
N ALA A 175 -4.27 -19.20 -1.57
CA ALA A 175 -4.67 -17.82 -1.32
C ALA A 175 -5.71 -17.70 -0.20
N ALA A 176 -6.69 -18.60 -0.16
CA ALA A 176 -7.72 -18.63 0.87
C ALA A 176 -7.17 -18.93 2.27
N LEU A 177 -6.13 -19.79 2.39
CA LEU A 177 -5.44 -20.03 3.67
C LEU A 177 -4.87 -18.72 4.22
N TRP A 178 -4.17 -17.97 3.38
CA TRP A 178 -3.57 -16.70 3.77
C TRP A 178 -4.61 -15.64 4.12
N GLN A 179 -5.59 -15.40 3.23
CA GLN A 179 -6.63 -14.40 3.44
C GLN A 179 -7.51 -14.71 4.66
N GLY A 180 -7.83 -15.99 4.88
CA GLY A 180 -8.59 -16.43 6.04
C GLY A 180 -7.87 -16.11 7.35
N PHE A 181 -6.55 -16.30 7.43
CA PHE A 181 -5.75 -15.92 8.57
C PHE A 181 -5.72 -14.41 8.78
N VAL A 182 -5.42 -13.64 7.73
CA VAL A 182 -5.35 -12.18 7.83
C VAL A 182 -6.66 -11.59 8.39
N HIS A 183 -7.80 -12.03 7.85
CA HIS A 183 -9.08 -11.49 8.30
C HIS A 183 -9.50 -12.02 9.67
N GLY A 184 -9.32 -13.32 9.93
CA GLY A 184 -9.76 -13.98 11.15
C GLY A 184 -8.89 -13.67 12.38
N GLU A 185 -7.57 -13.79 12.21
CA GLU A 185 -6.62 -13.61 13.32
C GLU A 185 -5.99 -12.20 13.32
N GLY A 186 -5.88 -11.55 12.15
CA GLY A 186 -5.35 -10.20 12.04
C GLY A 186 -6.29 -9.14 12.62
N THR A 187 -7.60 -9.32 12.47
CA THR A 187 -8.59 -8.49 13.16
C THR A 187 -8.51 -8.75 14.66
N GLY A 188 -8.29 -7.71 15.45
CA GLY A 188 -8.03 -7.83 16.88
C GLY A 188 -6.57 -8.12 17.23
N TRP A 189 -5.64 -8.08 16.27
CA TRP A 189 -4.22 -8.41 16.47
C TRP A 189 -3.63 -7.67 17.66
N ARG A 190 -3.11 -8.44 18.64
CA ARG A 190 -2.55 -7.93 19.91
C ARG A 190 -3.45 -6.94 20.68
N GLY A 191 -4.75 -6.91 20.39
CA GLY A 191 -5.68 -5.92 20.96
C GLY A 191 -5.44 -4.49 20.46
N LYS A 192 -4.73 -4.32 19.34
CA LYS A 192 -4.35 -3.01 18.77
C LYS A 192 -4.91 -2.74 17.38
N VAL A 193 -5.37 -3.78 16.66
CA VAL A 193 -5.90 -3.69 15.29
C VAL A 193 -7.41 -3.93 15.33
N GLU A 194 -8.19 -2.96 14.91
CA GLU A 194 -9.64 -3.09 14.85
C GLU A 194 -10.10 -3.88 13.64
N LEU A 195 -9.47 -3.64 12.48
CA LEU A 195 -9.78 -4.36 11.25
C LEU A 195 -8.50 -4.64 10.46
N ALA A 196 -8.27 -5.92 10.17
CA ALA A 196 -7.30 -6.34 9.17
C ALA A 196 -8.00 -7.00 7.99
N PHE A 197 -7.56 -6.67 6.78
CA PHE A 197 -7.92 -7.38 5.57
C PHE A 197 -6.72 -7.42 4.63
N GLY A 198 -6.80 -8.27 3.62
CA GLY A 198 -5.71 -8.38 2.68
C GLY A 198 -6.17 -8.79 1.29
N PHE A 199 -5.28 -8.58 0.34
CA PHE A 199 -5.38 -9.08 -1.01
C PHE A 199 -4.14 -9.92 -1.32
N SER A 200 -4.29 -10.95 -2.14
CA SER A 200 -3.16 -11.80 -2.54
C SER A 200 -3.26 -12.21 -4.00
N LEU A 201 -2.11 -12.29 -4.65
CA LEU A 201 -1.92 -13.01 -5.91
C LEU A 201 -1.00 -14.20 -5.62
N VAL A 202 -1.42 -15.40 -5.99
CA VAL A 202 -0.71 -16.63 -5.67
C VAL A 202 -0.49 -17.43 -6.94
N TRP A 203 0.76 -17.83 -7.17
CA TRP A 203 1.16 -18.62 -8.32
C TRP A 203 2.16 -19.69 -7.91
N SER A 204 2.08 -20.88 -8.50
CA SER A 204 2.98 -21.99 -8.20
C SER A 204 3.74 -22.47 -9.43
N GLY A 205 5.04 -22.66 -9.27
CA GLY A 205 5.93 -23.19 -10.30
C GLY A 205 5.80 -22.48 -11.64
N PRO A 206 5.45 -23.18 -12.74
CA PRO A 206 5.30 -22.55 -14.06
C PRO A 206 4.16 -21.54 -14.15
N GLY A 207 3.30 -21.46 -13.12
CA GLY A 207 2.25 -20.45 -12.99
C GLY A 207 2.75 -19.08 -12.60
N ILE A 208 3.97 -18.98 -12.04
CA ILE A 208 4.53 -17.71 -11.57
C ILE A 208 4.72 -16.77 -12.75
N ARG A 209 4.02 -15.64 -12.71
CA ARG A 209 4.02 -14.57 -13.70
C ARG A 209 3.65 -13.26 -13.02
N THR A 210 4.00 -12.14 -13.64
CA THR A 210 3.52 -10.83 -13.18
C THR A 210 2.16 -10.49 -13.79
N PHE A 211 1.37 -9.67 -13.09
CA PHE A 211 0.11 -9.09 -13.55
C PHE A 211 -0.97 -10.08 -14.02
N THR A 212 -1.00 -11.29 -13.47
CA THR A 212 -2.03 -12.29 -13.74
C THR A 212 -2.81 -12.65 -12.49
N ALA A 213 -4.05 -13.06 -12.66
CA ALA A 213 -4.87 -13.49 -11.53
C ALA A 213 -4.42 -14.84 -10.98
N THR A 214 -4.62 -15.05 -9.67
CA THR A 214 -4.58 -16.37 -9.03
C THR A 214 -5.52 -17.32 -9.73
N GLY A 215 -5.05 -18.52 -10.04
CA GLY A 215 -5.78 -19.50 -10.83
C GLY A 215 -6.20 -20.75 -10.06
N HIS A 216 -6.46 -21.81 -10.83
CA HIS A 216 -6.81 -23.14 -10.33
C HIS A 216 -5.69 -24.15 -10.54
N ARG A 217 -4.48 -23.68 -10.87
CA ARG A 217 -3.32 -24.56 -11.04
C ARG A 217 -2.96 -25.20 -9.71
N PRO A 218 -2.48 -26.44 -9.74
CA PRO A 218 -2.05 -27.09 -8.50
C PRO A 218 -0.71 -26.52 -8.02
N VAL A 219 -0.60 -26.39 -6.72
CA VAL A 219 0.68 -26.16 -6.01
C VAL A 219 1.63 -27.28 -6.37
N GLN A 220 2.82 -26.89 -6.86
CA GLN A 220 3.84 -27.83 -7.30
C GLN A 220 4.73 -28.27 -6.12
N GLU A 221 5.09 -29.55 -6.09
CA GLU A 221 6.12 -30.06 -5.20
C GLU A 221 7.52 -29.68 -5.74
N HIS A 222 8.44 -29.36 -4.87
CA HIS A 222 9.83 -28.99 -5.22
C HIS A 222 9.98 -27.66 -6.00
N GLN A 223 8.89 -26.92 -6.19
CA GLN A 223 8.90 -25.62 -6.84
C GLN A 223 8.26 -24.56 -5.95
N PRO A 224 8.65 -23.29 -6.08
CA PRO A 224 8.09 -22.25 -5.24
C PRO A 224 6.62 -22.02 -5.52
N THR A 225 5.87 -21.72 -4.48
CA THR A 225 4.59 -21.05 -4.55
C THR A 225 4.82 -19.63 -4.05
N LEU A 226 4.68 -18.68 -4.95
CA LEU A 226 4.88 -17.27 -4.71
C LEU A 226 3.55 -16.65 -4.25
N PHE A 227 3.62 -15.93 -3.16
CA PHE A 227 2.54 -15.13 -2.58
C PHE A 227 2.91 -13.66 -2.70
N GLU A 228 2.28 -12.94 -3.57
CA GLU A 228 2.25 -11.49 -3.57
C GLU A 228 1.10 -11.04 -2.69
N ILE A 229 1.38 -10.34 -1.60
CA ILE A 229 0.44 -10.13 -0.50
C ILE A 229 0.46 -8.70 0.02
N TRP A 230 -0.72 -8.18 0.22
CA TRP A 230 -0.96 -6.87 0.81
C TRP A 230 -1.86 -7.02 2.04
N VAL A 231 -1.41 -6.56 3.19
CA VAL A 231 -2.24 -6.45 4.40
C VAL A 231 -2.48 -4.99 4.70
N CYS A 232 -3.74 -4.66 4.92
CA CYS A 232 -4.17 -3.39 5.51
C CYS A 232 -4.58 -3.63 6.96
N ALA A 233 -3.96 -2.91 7.88
CA ALA A 233 -4.33 -2.86 9.29
C ALA A 233 -4.72 -1.41 9.63
N ASP A 234 -5.99 -1.18 9.91
CA ASP A 234 -6.55 0.14 10.22
C ASP A 234 -6.10 1.25 9.26
N GLY A 235 -6.12 0.94 7.95
CA GLY A 235 -5.82 1.87 6.86
C GLY A 235 -4.34 1.98 6.47
N TYR A 236 -3.41 1.32 7.18
CA TYR A 236 -1.99 1.27 6.81
C TYR A 236 -1.62 -0.10 6.26
N TRP A 237 -0.80 -0.08 5.19
CA TRP A 237 -0.50 -1.25 4.39
C TRP A 237 0.91 -1.79 4.61
N CYS A 238 1.07 -3.08 4.37
CA CYS A 238 2.33 -3.67 3.96
C CYS A 238 2.20 -4.26 2.55
N ASP A 239 3.34 -4.47 1.91
CA ASP A 239 3.46 -5.04 0.58
C ASP A 239 4.62 -6.03 0.55
N HIS A 240 4.34 -7.29 0.33
CA HIS A 240 5.35 -8.35 0.37
C HIS A 240 5.19 -9.35 -0.77
N THR A 241 6.31 -9.88 -1.22
CA THR A 241 6.33 -11.17 -1.92
C THR A 241 7.05 -12.20 -1.05
N LYS A 242 6.35 -13.27 -0.72
CA LYS A 242 6.89 -14.39 0.05
C LYS A 242 6.72 -15.69 -0.72
N ASN A 243 7.61 -16.62 -0.47
CA ASN A 243 7.60 -17.89 -1.15
C ASN A 243 7.52 -19.04 -0.14
N VAL A 244 6.87 -20.11 -0.54
CA VAL A 244 6.85 -21.40 0.18
C VAL A 244 7.09 -22.50 -0.83
N CYS A 245 7.95 -23.45 -0.50
CA CYS A 245 8.21 -24.62 -1.34
C CYS A 245 7.84 -25.91 -0.59
N PRO A 246 6.80 -26.64 -1.00
CA PRO A 246 6.59 -27.99 -0.50
C PRO A 246 7.68 -28.91 -0.99
N GLY A 247 8.50 -29.44 -0.08
CA GLY A 247 9.66 -30.28 -0.39
C GLY A 247 10.95 -29.50 -0.63
N THR A 248 11.96 -30.18 -1.18
CA THR A 248 13.28 -29.59 -1.46
C THR A 248 13.22 -28.79 -2.78
N LEU A 249 13.67 -27.56 -2.77
CA LEU A 249 13.66 -26.67 -3.94
C LEU A 249 14.49 -27.27 -5.10
N GLU A 250 13.95 -27.21 -6.33
CA GLU A 250 14.67 -27.60 -7.53
C GLU A 250 15.92 -26.73 -7.76
N PRO A 251 17.05 -27.29 -8.24
CA PRO A 251 18.32 -26.54 -8.37
C PRO A 251 18.21 -25.21 -9.12
N ARG A 252 17.41 -25.15 -10.19
CA ARG A 252 17.25 -23.91 -10.95
C ARG A 252 16.61 -22.75 -10.17
N TYR A 253 15.70 -23.08 -9.23
CA TYR A 253 15.08 -22.08 -8.34
C TYR A 253 16.01 -21.74 -7.18
N ASP A 254 16.81 -22.70 -6.74
CA ASP A 254 17.82 -22.49 -5.71
C ASP A 254 18.89 -21.51 -6.19
N GLU A 255 19.42 -21.70 -7.42
CA GLU A 255 20.36 -20.78 -8.08
C GLU A 255 19.74 -19.39 -8.30
N LEU A 256 18.46 -19.34 -8.71
CA LEU A 256 17.73 -18.08 -8.89
C LEU A 256 17.56 -17.33 -7.56
N LEU A 257 17.22 -18.04 -6.49
CA LEU A 257 17.08 -17.45 -5.15
C LEU A 257 18.40 -16.86 -4.66
N ASP A 258 19.51 -17.57 -4.82
CA ASP A 258 20.84 -17.06 -4.45
C ASP A 258 21.18 -15.78 -5.23
N ALA A 259 20.90 -15.74 -6.54
CA ALA A 259 21.13 -14.56 -7.37
C ALA A 259 20.26 -13.37 -6.90
N LEU A 260 18.97 -13.60 -6.66
CA LEU A 260 18.07 -12.56 -6.20
C LEU A 260 18.43 -12.04 -4.80
N LEU A 261 18.77 -12.92 -3.86
CA LEU A 261 19.22 -12.52 -2.52
C LEU A 261 20.52 -11.71 -2.56
N ALA A 262 21.45 -12.04 -3.47
CA ALA A 262 22.67 -11.24 -3.66
C ALA A 262 22.36 -9.83 -4.19
N VAL A 263 21.45 -9.69 -5.15
CA VAL A 263 20.97 -8.39 -5.67
C VAL A 263 20.23 -7.62 -4.58
N TYR A 264 19.37 -8.29 -3.83
CA TYR A 264 18.58 -7.72 -2.74
C TYR A 264 19.48 -7.12 -1.66
N ASN A 265 20.47 -7.87 -1.20
CA ASN A 265 21.40 -7.39 -0.18
C ASN A 265 22.21 -6.18 -0.68
N ARG A 266 22.67 -6.17 -1.96
CA ARG A 266 23.33 -4.98 -2.54
C ARG A 266 22.40 -3.74 -2.57
N ALA A 267 21.12 -3.97 -2.84
CA ALA A 267 20.11 -2.90 -2.82
C ALA A 267 19.92 -2.34 -1.41
N LEU A 268 19.81 -3.22 -0.41
CA LEU A 268 19.68 -2.83 1.00
C LEU A 268 20.90 -2.06 1.53
N ASP A 269 22.10 -2.47 1.15
CA ASP A 269 23.35 -1.76 1.49
C ASP A 269 23.39 -0.33 0.91
N HIS A 270 22.71 -0.10 -0.21
CA HIS A 270 22.56 1.23 -0.81
C HIS A 270 21.52 2.10 -0.10
N CYS A 271 20.48 1.50 0.48
CA CYS A 271 19.36 2.20 1.08
C CYS A 271 19.73 2.87 2.40
N ARG A 272 20.13 4.15 2.33
CA ARG A 272 20.42 5.00 3.47
C ARG A 272 20.08 6.45 3.13
N PRO A 273 19.87 7.32 4.11
CA PRO A 273 19.55 8.73 3.83
C PRO A 273 20.57 9.40 2.89
N GLY A 274 20.04 10.08 1.86
CA GLY A 274 20.82 10.72 0.81
C GLY A 274 21.15 9.86 -0.40
N ALA A 275 20.90 8.53 -0.35
CA ALA A 275 21.08 7.66 -1.50
C ALA A 275 20.07 7.97 -2.61
N SER A 276 20.47 7.78 -3.87
CA SER A 276 19.62 8.02 -5.04
C SER A 276 18.66 6.85 -5.28
N LEU A 277 17.38 7.13 -5.42
CA LEU A 277 16.38 6.13 -5.83
C LEU A 277 16.61 5.65 -7.28
N ALA A 278 17.15 6.50 -8.15
CA ALA A 278 17.54 6.09 -9.50
C ALA A 278 18.73 5.12 -9.49
N ASP A 279 19.66 5.28 -8.55
CA ASP A 279 20.76 4.32 -8.39
C ASP A 279 20.27 3.01 -7.78
N LEU A 280 19.31 3.04 -6.87
CA LEU A 280 18.65 1.84 -6.34
C LEU A 280 18.03 1.02 -7.47
N ASP A 281 17.25 1.65 -8.35
CA ASP A 281 16.68 0.97 -9.54
C ASP A 281 17.78 0.36 -10.41
N ARG A 282 18.85 1.12 -10.69
CA ARG A 282 19.98 0.64 -11.50
C ARG A 282 20.69 -0.55 -10.85
N ILE A 283 20.94 -0.52 -9.54
CA ILE A 283 21.58 -1.61 -8.81
C ILE A 283 20.79 -2.91 -8.96
N ILE A 284 19.47 -2.84 -8.81
CA ILE A 284 18.61 -4.02 -8.90
C ILE A 284 18.58 -4.54 -10.34
N ARG A 285 18.25 -3.71 -11.32
CA ARG A 285 18.12 -4.15 -12.73
C ARG A 285 19.44 -4.64 -13.31
N SER A 286 20.55 -3.88 -13.10
CA SER A 286 21.85 -4.34 -13.56
C SER A 286 22.29 -5.61 -12.84
N GLY A 287 22.00 -5.76 -11.55
CA GLY A 287 22.32 -6.98 -10.82
C GLY A 287 21.58 -8.21 -11.34
N ILE A 288 20.33 -8.06 -11.74
CA ILE A 288 19.55 -9.13 -12.37
C ILE A 288 20.14 -9.50 -13.73
N THR A 289 20.47 -8.50 -14.59
CA THR A 289 21.06 -8.76 -15.90
C THR A 289 22.50 -9.33 -15.83
N GLU A 290 23.31 -8.87 -14.87
CA GLU A 290 24.64 -9.41 -14.58
C GLU A 290 24.59 -10.89 -14.15
N ALA A 291 23.51 -11.32 -13.50
CA ALA A 291 23.24 -12.71 -13.18
C ALA A 291 22.73 -13.53 -14.38
N GLY A 292 22.61 -12.93 -15.57
CA GLY A 292 22.13 -13.61 -16.79
C GLY A 292 20.62 -13.79 -16.83
N LEU A 293 19.87 -12.96 -16.06
CA LEU A 293 18.42 -13.00 -15.96
C LEU A 293 17.79 -11.82 -16.70
N ASP A 294 16.54 -11.97 -17.13
CA ASP A 294 15.78 -10.90 -17.76
C ASP A 294 15.32 -9.85 -16.74
N GLU A 295 15.31 -8.58 -17.12
CA GLU A 295 14.80 -7.51 -16.28
C GLU A 295 13.31 -7.69 -15.96
N PRO A 296 12.89 -7.45 -14.72
CA PRO A 296 11.47 -7.48 -14.36
C PRO A 296 10.71 -6.32 -15.03
N THR A 297 9.45 -6.56 -15.36
CA THR A 297 8.55 -5.57 -15.95
C THR A 297 7.74 -4.78 -14.92
N HIS A 298 7.85 -5.14 -13.63
CA HIS A 298 7.21 -4.42 -12.52
C HIS A 298 8.14 -3.35 -11.92
N PRO A 299 7.63 -2.41 -11.11
CA PRO A 299 8.46 -1.56 -10.25
C PRO A 299 9.36 -2.43 -9.38
N ILE A 300 10.51 -1.90 -8.98
CA ILE A 300 11.47 -2.67 -8.17
C ILE A 300 11.68 -2.10 -6.77
N ALA A 301 11.18 -0.90 -6.52
CA ALA A 301 11.04 -0.31 -5.19
C ALA A 301 10.09 0.89 -5.25
N HIS A 302 9.26 1.02 -4.21
CA HIS A 302 8.30 2.10 -4.05
C HIS A 302 7.97 2.36 -2.58
N GLY A 303 7.35 3.50 -2.30
CA GLY A 303 6.82 3.82 -0.98
C GLY A 303 5.59 2.98 -0.62
N VAL A 304 5.44 2.71 0.66
CA VAL A 304 4.29 2.05 1.27
C VAL A 304 3.81 2.89 2.45
N GLY A 305 2.52 2.91 2.72
CA GLY A 305 1.95 3.67 3.84
C GLY A 305 0.43 3.52 3.92
N ALA A 306 -0.28 4.62 3.82
CA ALA A 306 -1.74 4.60 3.74
C ALA A 306 -2.26 4.08 2.38
N ARG A 307 -1.34 3.76 1.46
CA ARG A 307 -1.55 2.94 0.26
C ARG A 307 -0.50 1.85 0.20
N ALA A 308 -0.83 0.72 -0.42
CA ALA A 308 0.15 -0.32 -0.70
C ALA A 308 1.26 0.17 -1.63
N HIS A 309 0.89 1.02 -2.61
CA HIS A 309 1.83 1.68 -3.52
C HIS A 309 1.64 3.20 -3.45
N GLU A 310 2.65 3.89 -2.99
CA GLU A 310 2.68 5.36 -2.98
C GLU A 310 4.09 5.88 -3.30
N PRO A 311 4.23 7.16 -3.67
CA PRO A 311 5.57 7.74 -3.84
C PRO A 311 6.40 7.67 -2.56
N PRO A 312 7.75 7.61 -2.70
CA PRO A 312 8.49 7.69 -3.96
C PRO A 312 8.55 6.37 -4.71
N TYR A 313 8.73 6.44 -6.04
CA TYR A 313 9.02 5.28 -6.87
C TYR A 313 10.47 5.32 -7.33
N ALA A 314 11.19 4.20 -7.20
CA ALA A 314 12.52 4.09 -7.76
C ALA A 314 12.43 3.83 -9.27
N HIS A 315 13.08 4.69 -10.07
CA HIS A 315 13.22 4.50 -11.53
C HIS A 315 14.38 5.33 -12.08
N GLN A 316 14.99 4.88 -13.17
CA GLN A 316 16.20 5.47 -13.71
C GLN A 316 16.04 6.92 -14.19
N ALA A 317 14.84 7.35 -14.52
CA ALA A 317 14.56 8.72 -14.96
C ALA A 317 14.44 9.73 -13.79
N GLY A 318 14.60 9.28 -12.55
CA GLY A 318 14.48 10.15 -11.36
C GLY A 318 13.97 9.39 -10.15
N GLY A 319 13.16 10.03 -9.30
CA GLY A 319 12.59 9.44 -8.08
C GLY A 319 13.04 10.12 -6.79
N GLY A 320 14.05 11.00 -6.85
CA GLY A 320 14.57 11.70 -5.66
C GLY A 320 15.60 10.88 -4.89
N THR A 321 15.68 11.16 -3.60
CA THR A 321 16.61 10.52 -2.65
C THR A 321 15.86 9.78 -1.57
N VAL A 322 16.50 8.76 -1.03
CA VAL A 322 16.06 8.04 0.17
C VAL A 322 16.20 9.00 1.37
N GLU A 323 15.19 9.06 2.20
CA GLU A 323 15.18 9.89 3.41
C GLU A 323 14.82 9.04 4.64
N GLU A 324 15.32 9.44 5.80
CA GLU A 324 14.96 8.81 7.08
C GLU A 324 13.45 8.87 7.31
N ASN A 325 12.90 7.82 7.88
CA ASN A 325 11.46 7.59 8.09
C ASN A 325 10.64 7.31 6.80
N MET A 326 11.27 7.12 5.65
CA MET A 326 10.59 6.46 4.53
C MET A 326 10.38 4.98 4.86
N VAL A 327 9.27 4.42 4.36
CA VAL A 327 9.09 2.97 4.28
C VAL A 327 9.00 2.59 2.82
N LEU A 328 9.91 1.72 2.39
CA LEU A 328 10.02 1.27 1.00
C LEU A 328 9.77 -0.24 0.91
N ALA A 329 8.96 -0.67 -0.05
CA ALA A 329 9.01 -2.01 -0.58
C ALA A 329 10.20 -2.12 -1.52
N ILE A 330 10.97 -3.20 -1.44
CA ILE A 330 12.11 -3.49 -2.31
C ILE A 330 11.93 -4.91 -2.83
N GLU A 331 11.80 -5.06 -4.18
CA GLU A 331 11.19 -6.25 -4.78
C GLU A 331 11.96 -6.80 -6.01
N PRO A 332 13.25 -7.19 -5.91
CA PRO A 332 13.92 -7.84 -7.03
C PRO A 332 13.24 -9.14 -7.39
N GLY A 333 12.95 -9.32 -8.68
CA GLY A 333 12.34 -10.52 -9.22
C GLY A 333 12.84 -10.84 -10.61
N ALA A 334 12.84 -12.11 -10.97
CA ALA A 334 13.15 -12.55 -12.32
C ALA A 334 12.23 -13.71 -12.74
N TYR A 335 11.84 -13.71 -14.00
CA TYR A 335 10.83 -14.61 -14.55
C TYR A 335 11.31 -15.18 -15.85
N TRP A 336 10.99 -16.45 -16.13
CA TRP A 336 11.37 -17.11 -17.35
C TRP A 336 10.29 -16.99 -18.44
N GLU A 337 10.71 -16.92 -19.68
CA GLU A 337 9.80 -17.10 -20.81
C GLU A 337 9.07 -18.46 -20.70
N GLY A 338 7.77 -18.45 -20.88
CA GLY A 338 6.94 -19.65 -20.71
C GLY A 338 6.41 -19.89 -19.31
N GLY A 339 6.87 -19.13 -18.32
CA GLY A 339 6.41 -19.15 -16.94
C GLY A 339 7.41 -19.77 -15.95
N GLY A 340 7.26 -19.42 -14.70
CA GLY A 340 8.17 -19.67 -13.61
C GLY A 340 9.05 -18.45 -13.29
N GLY A 341 9.62 -18.43 -12.12
CA GLY A 341 10.43 -17.31 -11.62
C GLY A 341 10.37 -17.23 -10.10
N LEU A 342 10.96 -16.17 -9.57
CA LEU A 342 10.91 -15.80 -8.16
C LEU A 342 10.90 -14.29 -8.02
N ARG A 343 10.36 -13.83 -6.90
CA ARG A 343 10.54 -12.48 -6.38
C ARG A 343 10.77 -12.60 -4.88
N VAL A 344 11.64 -11.77 -4.35
CA VAL A 344 11.80 -11.55 -2.92
C VAL A 344 11.46 -10.11 -2.62
N GLU A 345 10.65 -9.88 -1.61
CA GLU A 345 10.17 -8.53 -1.30
C GLU A 345 9.84 -8.38 0.17
N ASP A 346 10.18 -7.23 0.69
CA ASP A 346 9.80 -6.82 2.03
C ASP A 346 9.69 -5.31 2.17
N ASN A 347 9.10 -4.87 3.28
CA ASN A 347 9.04 -3.48 3.67
C ASN A 347 10.20 -3.12 4.58
N PHE A 348 10.87 -2.03 4.25
CA PHE A 348 12.02 -1.50 4.98
C PHE A 348 11.77 -0.09 5.45
N LEU A 349 11.87 0.12 6.77
CA LEU A 349 11.97 1.45 7.35
C LEU A 349 13.40 1.96 7.15
N ILE A 350 13.53 3.13 6.57
CA ILE A 350 14.80 3.82 6.46
C ILE A 350 15.13 4.49 7.80
N THR A 351 16.26 4.11 8.38
CA THR A 351 16.78 4.67 9.61
C THR A 351 17.97 5.59 9.32
N ALA A 352 18.46 6.31 10.34
CA ALA A 352 19.64 7.17 10.20
C ALA A 352 20.88 6.45 9.65
N ASP A 353 21.05 5.15 9.98
CA ASP A 353 22.25 4.37 9.66
C ASP A 353 22.05 3.31 8.56
N GLY A 354 20.82 3.14 8.03
CA GLY A 354 20.52 2.13 7.02
C GLY A 354 19.04 1.76 6.95
N VAL A 355 18.74 0.46 7.00
CA VAL A 355 17.36 -0.06 6.89
C VAL A 355 17.01 -0.99 8.05
N GLU A 356 15.76 -0.97 8.45
CA GLU A 356 15.14 -1.94 9.34
C GLU A 356 14.06 -2.72 8.58
N LYS A 357 14.20 -4.03 8.48
CA LYS A 357 13.17 -4.91 7.94
C LYS A 357 11.98 -4.99 8.88
N LEU A 358 10.76 -4.71 8.38
CA LEU A 358 9.56 -4.68 9.20
C LEU A 358 8.92 -6.06 9.40
N SER A 359 9.14 -7.00 8.49
CA SER A 359 8.62 -8.36 8.56
C SER A 359 9.62 -9.32 9.22
N SER A 360 9.13 -10.26 10.02
CA SER A 360 9.94 -11.34 10.59
C SER A 360 10.01 -12.58 9.71
N TYR A 361 9.19 -12.72 8.66
CA TYR A 361 9.21 -13.86 7.77
C TYR A 361 10.49 -13.87 6.92
N PRO A 362 11.17 -15.02 6.77
CA PRO A 362 12.44 -15.10 6.05
C PRO A 362 12.23 -14.90 4.53
N ASP A 363 13.23 -14.26 3.89
CA ASP A 363 13.29 -14.16 2.43
C ASP A 363 13.93 -15.41 1.81
N ASP A 364 14.84 -16.05 2.54
CA ASP A 364 15.32 -17.40 2.23
C ASP A 364 14.34 -18.43 2.81
N PHE A 365 13.60 -19.06 1.92
CA PHE A 365 12.52 -20.00 2.26
C PHE A 365 12.90 -21.48 2.11
N ARG A 366 14.19 -21.77 1.98
CA ARG A 366 14.76 -23.13 1.90
C ARG A 366 14.74 -23.87 3.22
#